data_ce3fd463493d88028ff40ecb4efdf08c
#
_entry.id   ce3fd463493d88028ff40ecb4efdf08c
#
_cell.length_a   1.000
_cell.length_b   1.000
_cell.length_c   1.000
_cell.angle_alpha   90.00
_cell.angle_beta   90.00
_cell.angle_gamma   90.00
#
_symmetry.space_group_name_H-M   'P 1'
#
loop_
_entity.id
_entity.type
_entity.pdbx_description
1 polymer ?
#
loop_
_entity_poly.entity_id
_entity_poly.type
_entity_poly.pdbx_seq_one_letter_code
_entity_poly.pdbx_strand_id
1 'polypeptide(L)'
;LRRQRQMCIRDSNSYTRLLKENLNIQVVYDWTASTSDYDEKMSLCIGSNTIPEIMNVNATQYRALLKYDMIQPLDKYFDDYASDALKSYVKSGGEELQKCITNEDGELMAIPAPNLTAGGVNEMWIRQDWLDNLGLEVPRTWDEMAAVAEAFVTQDPDGNGEADTIGILGPSNSDHMNAIGANQFGLDPLFSSFQSYPQYWLQDEDGTVEYGSIQPETREALEKISKLYTNKLIDPEMLVRSDSKEPLLSGKVGIFFGPWWSGYTVSDTTLAGEADWRAYFTPLSEDGNYYAHMPNPTSKYVVASKSCKNPEAAFKIVNYLIKNEQQWVVDGITSTEMGTADFYPLYNGCLLYTSDA
;
A
#
# COMPACT_ATOMS: atom_id res chain seq x y z
N LEU A 1 -6.48 28.40 24.13
CA LEU A 1 -6.42 28.59 22.66
C LEU A 1 -6.14 27.29 21.93
N ARG A 2 -5.20 26.40 22.35
CA ARG A 2 -4.95 25.08 21.72
C ARG A 2 -6.16 24.14 21.86
N ARG A 3 -6.83 24.07 23.00
CA ARG A 3 -8.03 23.20 23.16
C ARG A 3 -9.22 23.64 22.29
N GLN A 4 -9.43 24.97 22.13
CA GLN A 4 -10.49 25.46 21.23
C GLN A 4 -10.20 25.24 19.76
N ARG A 5 -8.93 25.30 19.31
CA ARG A 5 -8.56 24.94 17.93
C ARG A 5 -8.79 23.46 17.61
N GLN A 6 -8.47 22.56 18.53
CA GLN A 6 -8.74 21.11 18.34
C GLN A 6 -10.24 20.78 18.29
N MET A 7 -11.08 21.48 19.06
CA MET A 7 -12.54 21.29 19.01
C MET A 7 -13.15 21.76 17.68
N CYS A 8 -12.71 22.90 17.15
CA CYS A 8 -13.17 23.41 15.84
C CYS A 8 -12.72 22.53 14.66
N ILE A 9 -11.59 21.85 14.77
CA ILE A 9 -11.09 20.92 13.73
C ILE A 9 -11.91 19.61 13.69
N ARG A 10 -12.44 19.15 14.81
CA ARG A 10 -13.25 17.91 14.88
C ARG A 10 -14.63 18.07 14.26
N ASP A 11 -15.35 19.15 14.56
CA ASP A 11 -16.76 19.30 14.20
C ASP A 11 -17.01 20.08 12.90
N SER A 12 -16.05 20.88 12.43
CA SER A 12 -16.17 21.67 11.20
C SER A 12 -14.80 21.96 10.60
N ASN A 13 -14.25 21.01 9.88
CA ASN A 13 -13.07 21.21 9.05
C ASN A 13 -13.48 21.60 7.60
N SER A 14 -12.51 21.94 6.74
CA SER A 14 -12.77 22.30 5.34
C SER A 14 -13.49 21.18 4.58
N TYR A 15 -13.13 19.93 4.83
CA TYR A 15 -13.74 18.74 4.20
C TYR A 15 -15.23 18.61 4.56
N THR A 16 -15.58 18.65 5.85
CA THR A 16 -16.98 18.53 6.29
C THR A 16 -17.85 19.69 5.80
N ARG A 17 -17.26 20.92 5.71
CA ARG A 17 -17.95 22.08 5.11
C ARG A 17 -18.23 21.88 3.63
N LEU A 18 -17.23 21.43 2.84
CA LEU A 18 -17.39 21.14 1.41
C LEU A 18 -18.48 20.08 1.15
N LEU A 19 -18.52 19.02 1.93
CA LEU A 19 -19.57 18.00 1.82
C LEU A 19 -20.96 18.55 2.14
N LYS A 20 -21.05 19.43 3.16
CA LYS A 20 -22.32 20.07 3.50
C LYS A 20 -22.78 21.05 2.42
N GLU A 21 -21.89 21.88 1.89
CA GLU A 21 -22.18 22.89 0.88
C GLU A 21 -22.57 22.25 -0.47
N ASN A 22 -21.83 21.24 -0.90
CA ASN A 22 -22.00 20.65 -2.23
C ASN A 22 -23.00 19.49 -2.27
N LEU A 23 -23.13 18.73 -1.19
CA LEU A 23 -23.95 17.50 -1.14
C LEU A 23 -25.10 17.58 -0.14
N ASN A 24 -25.17 18.64 0.68
CA ASN A 24 -26.07 18.76 1.83
C ASN A 24 -25.90 17.58 2.82
N ILE A 25 -24.68 17.05 2.95
CA ILE A 25 -24.35 15.97 3.88
C ILE A 25 -23.60 16.58 5.07
N GLN A 26 -24.13 16.38 6.27
CA GLN A 26 -23.48 16.73 7.50
C GLN A 26 -22.80 15.49 8.09
N VAL A 27 -21.47 15.48 8.11
CA VAL A 27 -20.69 14.42 8.74
C VAL A 27 -20.64 14.66 10.25
N VAL A 28 -20.97 13.62 11.01
CA VAL A 28 -20.86 13.58 12.48
C VAL A 28 -19.93 12.41 12.81
N TYR A 29 -18.86 12.67 13.53
CA TYR A 29 -17.91 11.65 13.94
C TYR A 29 -18.32 11.05 15.28
N ASP A 30 -18.61 9.76 15.32
CA ASP A 30 -18.89 9.06 16.58
C ASP A 30 -17.63 9.02 17.46
N TRP A 31 -16.47 8.88 16.82
CA TRP A 31 -15.15 8.91 17.47
C TRP A 31 -14.05 9.27 16.47
N THR A 32 -12.87 9.54 16.98
CA THR A 32 -11.64 9.75 16.21
C THR A 32 -10.52 8.93 16.83
N ALA A 33 -9.58 8.45 15.99
CA ALA A 33 -8.39 7.73 16.39
C ALA A 33 -7.20 8.14 15.51
N SER A 34 -5.98 7.89 15.95
CA SER A 34 -4.81 7.97 15.07
C SER A 34 -4.89 6.86 14.01
N THR A 35 -4.12 6.97 12.93
CA THR A 35 -4.08 5.92 11.90
C THR A 35 -3.65 4.58 12.47
N SER A 36 -2.68 4.57 13.41
CA SER A 36 -2.22 3.37 14.10
C SER A 36 -3.30 2.71 14.97
N ASP A 37 -4.20 3.49 15.56
CA ASP A 37 -5.18 3.00 16.53
C ASP A 37 -6.56 2.73 15.91
N TYR A 38 -6.75 3.14 14.64
CA TYR A 38 -8.05 3.05 13.96
C TYR A 38 -8.59 1.63 13.89
N ASP A 39 -7.74 0.69 13.46
CA ASP A 39 -8.15 -0.70 13.25
C ASP A 39 -8.50 -1.40 14.57
N GLU A 40 -7.77 -1.12 15.64
CA GLU A 40 -8.09 -1.59 16.98
C GLU A 40 -9.41 -1.01 17.48
N LYS A 41 -9.57 0.32 17.36
CA LYS A 41 -10.80 1.01 17.76
C LYS A 41 -12.03 0.50 17.01
N MET A 42 -11.92 0.32 15.69
CA MET A 42 -13.01 -0.24 14.87
C MET A 42 -13.34 -1.67 15.29
N SER A 43 -12.34 -2.50 15.54
CA SER A 43 -12.54 -3.88 16.00
C SER A 43 -13.27 -3.94 17.35
N LEU A 44 -12.95 -3.02 18.27
CA LEU A 44 -13.68 -2.87 19.54
C LEU A 44 -15.15 -2.45 19.32
N CYS A 45 -15.42 -1.52 18.39
CA CYS A 45 -16.78 -1.11 18.04
C CYS A 45 -17.59 -2.28 17.46
N ILE A 46 -16.99 -3.11 16.60
CA ILE A 46 -17.61 -4.31 16.05
C ILE A 46 -17.92 -5.30 17.19
N GLY A 47 -16.96 -5.58 18.05
CA GLY A 47 -17.12 -6.51 19.17
C GLY A 47 -18.17 -6.07 20.19
N SER A 48 -18.36 -4.76 20.38
CA SER A 48 -19.37 -4.19 21.30
C SER A 48 -20.71 -3.85 20.63
N ASN A 49 -20.86 -4.08 19.33
CA ASN A 49 -22.03 -3.69 18.53
C ASN A 49 -22.35 -2.18 18.62
N THR A 50 -21.32 -1.35 18.59
CA THR A 50 -21.43 0.13 18.65
C THR A 50 -20.81 0.76 17.42
N ILE A 51 -21.15 0.22 16.23
CA ILE A 51 -20.59 0.66 14.95
C ILE A 51 -21.26 1.93 14.43
N PRO A 52 -20.51 2.81 13.72
CA PRO A 52 -21.05 3.96 13.01
C PRO A 52 -22.06 3.58 11.91
N GLU A 53 -22.83 4.55 11.43
CA GLU A 53 -23.77 4.33 10.32
C GLU A 53 -23.04 4.00 9.01
N ILE A 54 -21.96 4.71 8.69
CA ILE A 54 -21.10 4.47 7.52
C ILE A 54 -19.66 4.38 8.02
N MET A 55 -18.92 3.40 7.53
CA MET A 55 -17.54 3.18 7.96
C MET A 55 -16.68 2.62 6.82
N ASN A 56 -15.39 2.94 6.88
CA ASN A 56 -14.37 2.37 6.03
C ASN A 56 -13.61 1.30 6.84
N VAL A 57 -13.62 0.07 6.39
CA VAL A 57 -13.08 -1.08 7.12
C VAL A 57 -12.11 -1.89 6.27
N ASN A 58 -11.21 -2.62 6.93
CA ASN A 58 -10.33 -3.58 6.26
C ASN A 58 -11.05 -4.93 6.03
N ALA A 59 -10.40 -5.84 5.29
CA ALA A 59 -10.98 -7.14 4.94
C ALA A 59 -11.38 -8.00 6.15
N THR A 60 -10.61 -7.97 7.23
CA THR A 60 -10.90 -8.73 8.46
C THR A 60 -12.14 -8.19 9.15
N GLN A 61 -12.24 -6.87 9.28
CA GLN A 61 -13.39 -6.18 9.85
C GLN A 61 -14.63 -6.37 8.99
N TYR A 62 -14.49 -6.27 7.66
CA TYR A 62 -15.60 -6.52 6.72
C TYR A 62 -16.18 -7.92 6.86
N ARG A 63 -15.33 -8.96 6.90
CA ARG A 63 -15.77 -10.34 7.13
C ARG A 63 -16.46 -10.52 8.48
N ALA A 64 -15.99 -9.85 9.53
CA ALA A 64 -16.66 -9.87 10.84
C ALA A 64 -18.04 -9.23 10.78
N LEU A 65 -18.17 -8.07 10.10
CA LEU A 65 -19.45 -7.38 9.93
C LEU A 65 -20.46 -8.21 9.14
N LEU A 66 -20.03 -8.92 8.10
CA LEU A 66 -20.87 -9.88 7.36
C LEU A 66 -21.29 -11.05 8.27
N LYS A 67 -20.32 -11.67 8.93
CA LYS A 67 -20.57 -12.84 9.81
C LYS A 67 -21.58 -12.56 10.92
N TYR A 68 -21.53 -11.34 11.48
CA TYR A 68 -22.41 -10.92 12.57
C TYR A 68 -23.68 -10.19 12.08
N ASP A 69 -23.90 -10.18 10.76
CA ASP A 69 -25.10 -9.58 10.14
C ASP A 69 -25.32 -8.10 10.53
N MET A 70 -24.23 -7.30 10.56
CA MET A 70 -24.24 -5.92 11.06
C MET A 70 -24.41 -4.86 9.97
N ILE A 71 -24.21 -5.20 8.71
CA ILE A 71 -24.28 -4.29 7.56
C ILE A 71 -25.42 -4.68 6.60
N GLN A 72 -25.83 -3.75 5.75
CA GLN A 72 -26.95 -3.92 4.85
C GLN A 72 -26.49 -3.96 3.38
N PRO A 73 -27.27 -4.64 2.49
CA PRO A 73 -27.05 -4.64 1.04
C PRO A 73 -27.11 -3.22 0.45
N LEU A 74 -26.28 -2.98 -0.56
CA LEU A 74 -26.11 -1.69 -1.21
C LEU A 74 -26.56 -1.67 -2.69
N ASP A 75 -27.06 -2.78 -3.24
CA ASP A 75 -27.41 -2.93 -4.67
C ASP A 75 -28.27 -1.79 -5.18
N LYS A 76 -29.41 -1.57 -4.51
CA LYS A 76 -30.33 -0.50 -4.89
C LYS A 76 -29.66 0.88 -4.89
N TYR A 77 -28.83 1.14 -3.90
CA TYR A 77 -28.13 2.43 -3.81
C TYR A 77 -27.02 2.55 -4.86
N PHE A 78 -26.35 1.45 -5.19
CA PHE A 78 -25.40 1.40 -6.28
C PHE A 78 -26.06 1.70 -7.63
N ASP A 79 -27.18 1.07 -7.92
CA ASP A 79 -27.93 1.30 -9.17
C ASP A 79 -28.41 2.74 -9.29
N ASP A 80 -29.01 3.28 -8.22
CA ASP A 80 -29.66 4.59 -8.21
C ASP A 80 -28.65 5.77 -8.10
N TYR A 81 -27.53 5.59 -7.38
CA TYR A 81 -26.66 6.69 -6.98
C TYR A 81 -25.21 6.57 -7.44
N ALA A 82 -24.69 5.38 -7.80
CA ALA A 82 -23.32 5.28 -8.28
C ALA A 82 -23.19 5.98 -9.65
N SER A 83 -22.16 6.85 -9.77
CA SER A 83 -21.83 7.49 -11.04
C SER A 83 -21.29 6.46 -12.05
N ASP A 84 -21.34 6.80 -13.34
CA ASP A 84 -20.77 5.95 -14.40
C ASP A 84 -19.26 5.69 -14.15
N ALA A 85 -18.55 6.67 -13.62
CA ALA A 85 -17.16 6.53 -13.25
C ALA A 85 -16.97 5.48 -12.14
N LEU A 86 -17.78 5.53 -11.07
CA LEU A 86 -17.72 4.55 -10.00
C LEU A 86 -18.14 3.14 -10.50
N LYS A 87 -19.19 3.06 -11.32
CA LYS A 87 -19.62 1.79 -11.94
C LYS A 87 -18.53 1.19 -12.81
N SER A 88 -17.89 2.02 -13.64
CA SER A 88 -16.75 1.59 -14.48
C SER A 88 -15.57 1.11 -13.63
N TYR A 89 -15.27 1.84 -12.56
CA TYR A 89 -14.19 1.52 -11.63
C TYR A 89 -14.40 0.16 -10.94
N VAL A 90 -15.60 -0.06 -10.41
CA VAL A 90 -15.96 -1.36 -9.79
C VAL A 90 -15.93 -2.48 -10.82
N LYS A 91 -16.41 -2.23 -12.04
CA LYS A 91 -16.38 -3.20 -13.14
C LYS A 91 -14.96 -3.58 -13.55
N SER A 92 -14.03 -2.63 -13.53
CA SER A 92 -12.62 -2.88 -13.92
C SER A 92 -11.89 -3.88 -13.03
N GLY A 93 -12.35 -4.08 -11.79
CA GLY A 93 -11.80 -5.07 -10.86
C GLY A 93 -12.19 -6.53 -11.16
N GLY A 94 -13.08 -6.75 -12.14
CA GLY A 94 -13.46 -8.08 -12.59
C GLY A 94 -14.16 -8.96 -11.54
N GLU A 95 -14.19 -10.25 -11.81
CA GLU A 95 -14.88 -11.24 -10.95
C GLU A 95 -14.26 -11.33 -9.55
N GLU A 96 -12.95 -11.19 -9.44
CA GLU A 96 -12.26 -11.28 -8.15
C GLU A 96 -12.66 -10.14 -7.21
N LEU A 97 -12.80 -8.92 -7.73
CA LEU A 97 -13.31 -7.81 -6.94
C LEU A 97 -14.79 -8.04 -6.54
N GLN A 98 -15.61 -8.55 -7.47
CA GLN A 98 -17.02 -8.84 -7.17
C GLN A 98 -17.16 -9.86 -6.03
N LYS A 99 -16.36 -10.93 -6.04
CA LYS A 99 -16.33 -11.90 -4.92
C LYS A 99 -15.94 -11.27 -3.59
N CYS A 100 -15.08 -10.23 -3.61
CA CYS A 100 -14.64 -9.56 -2.39
C CYS A 100 -15.71 -8.66 -1.77
N ILE A 101 -16.66 -8.12 -2.57
CA ILE A 101 -17.62 -7.09 -2.14
C ILE A 101 -19.05 -7.58 -2.05
N THR A 102 -19.32 -8.83 -2.42
CA THR A 102 -20.65 -9.45 -2.32
C THR A 102 -20.70 -10.46 -1.17
N ASN A 103 -21.93 -10.73 -0.68
CA ASN A 103 -22.20 -11.82 0.24
C ASN A 103 -22.48 -13.15 -0.52
N GLU A 104 -22.82 -14.21 0.21
CA GLU A 104 -23.13 -15.55 -0.34
C GLU A 104 -24.38 -15.55 -1.24
N ASP A 105 -25.30 -14.61 -1.03
CA ASP A 105 -26.51 -14.43 -1.83
C ASP A 105 -26.26 -13.59 -3.09
N GLY A 106 -25.02 -13.09 -3.30
CA GLY A 106 -24.62 -12.27 -4.43
C GLY A 106 -24.99 -10.78 -4.29
N GLU A 107 -25.46 -10.35 -3.12
CA GLU A 107 -25.80 -8.97 -2.85
C GLU A 107 -24.54 -8.12 -2.62
N LEU A 108 -24.52 -6.90 -3.15
CA LEU A 108 -23.43 -5.94 -2.96
C LEU A 108 -23.41 -5.42 -1.53
N MET A 109 -22.36 -5.68 -0.78
CA MET A 109 -22.25 -5.31 0.63
C MET A 109 -21.32 -4.14 0.91
N ALA A 110 -20.48 -3.74 -0.05
CA ALA A 110 -19.50 -2.69 0.13
C ALA A 110 -19.20 -1.90 -1.14
N ILE A 111 -18.85 -0.62 -1.00
CA ILE A 111 -18.16 0.13 -2.05
C ILE A 111 -16.67 -0.14 -1.87
N PRO A 112 -15.98 -0.72 -2.86
CA PRO A 112 -14.57 -1.05 -2.75
C PRO A 112 -13.67 0.16 -2.99
N ALA A 113 -12.43 0.08 -2.49
CA ALA A 113 -11.29 0.83 -3.01
C ALA A 113 -10.40 -0.14 -3.80
N PRO A 114 -10.66 -0.34 -5.12
CA PRO A 114 -9.93 -1.32 -5.90
C PRO A 114 -8.44 -1.00 -5.95
N ASN A 115 -7.61 -2.02 -5.81
CA ASN A 115 -6.19 -1.91 -6.01
C ASN A 115 -5.87 -2.05 -7.50
N LEU A 116 -4.99 -1.18 -8.00
CA LEU A 116 -4.43 -1.36 -9.33
C LEU A 116 -3.47 -2.56 -9.28
N THR A 117 -3.71 -3.54 -10.15
CA THR A 117 -2.92 -4.79 -10.18
C THR A 117 -1.43 -4.53 -10.35
N ALA A 118 -1.03 -3.59 -11.21
CA ALA A 118 0.36 -3.22 -11.41
C ALA A 118 0.93 -2.27 -10.33
N GLY A 119 0.07 -1.60 -9.56
CA GLY A 119 0.51 -0.59 -8.58
C GLY A 119 1.23 -1.16 -7.36
N GLY A 120 1.13 -2.48 -7.14
CA GLY A 120 1.78 -3.18 -6.04
C GLY A 120 2.99 -4.02 -6.43
N VAL A 121 3.37 -4.03 -7.71
CA VAL A 121 4.55 -4.77 -8.16
C VAL A 121 5.81 -4.03 -7.70
N ASN A 122 6.68 -4.75 -7.00
CA ASN A 122 7.96 -4.20 -6.58
C ASN A 122 8.98 -4.24 -7.72
N GLU A 123 9.66 -3.13 -7.92
CA GLU A 123 10.77 -2.98 -8.84
C GLU A 123 12.08 -3.01 -8.05
N MET A 124 13.18 -3.35 -8.71
CA MET A 124 14.52 -3.20 -8.18
C MET A 124 15.00 -1.76 -8.43
N TRP A 125 15.18 -0.99 -7.37
CA TRP A 125 15.77 0.32 -7.40
C TRP A 125 17.28 0.19 -7.12
N ILE A 126 18.10 0.69 -8.03
CA ILE A 126 19.56 0.53 -7.95
C ILE A 126 20.27 1.84 -8.27
N ARG A 127 21.41 2.06 -7.62
CA ARG A 127 22.35 3.15 -7.87
C ARG A 127 23.05 2.93 -9.20
N GLN A 128 22.57 3.58 -10.25
CA GLN A 128 23.19 3.50 -11.59
C GLN A 128 24.61 4.10 -11.58
N ASP A 129 24.80 5.19 -10.90
CA ASP A 129 26.10 5.82 -10.73
C ASP A 129 27.13 4.89 -10.06
N TRP A 130 26.72 4.03 -9.13
CA TRP A 130 27.60 3.03 -8.53
C TRP A 130 27.93 1.88 -9.49
N LEU A 131 26.96 1.45 -10.30
CA LEU A 131 27.22 0.50 -11.37
C LEU A 131 28.24 1.07 -12.37
N ASP A 132 28.04 2.31 -12.81
CA ASP A 132 28.92 2.98 -13.77
C ASP A 132 30.32 3.17 -13.20
N ASN A 133 30.45 3.57 -11.93
CA ASN A 133 31.74 3.75 -11.24
C ASN A 133 32.57 2.46 -11.17
N LEU A 134 31.90 1.32 -10.96
CA LEU A 134 32.51 0.00 -10.85
C LEU A 134 32.57 -0.76 -12.18
N GLY A 135 31.98 -0.22 -13.26
CA GLY A 135 31.91 -0.87 -14.57
C GLY A 135 31.07 -2.13 -14.57
N LEU A 136 29.99 -2.15 -13.79
CA LEU A 136 29.06 -3.27 -13.66
C LEU A 136 27.82 -3.08 -14.50
N GLU A 137 27.27 -4.20 -14.97
CA GLU A 137 25.97 -4.22 -15.67
C GLU A 137 24.82 -4.36 -14.67
N VAL A 138 23.60 -3.95 -15.10
CA VAL A 138 22.36 -4.13 -14.31
C VAL A 138 22.08 -5.63 -14.14
N PRO A 139 21.96 -6.14 -12.91
CA PRO A 139 21.76 -7.57 -12.66
C PRO A 139 20.38 -8.04 -13.13
N ARG A 140 20.33 -9.23 -13.70
CA ARG A 140 19.11 -9.87 -14.21
C ARG A 140 18.77 -11.18 -13.52
N THR A 141 19.71 -11.70 -12.74
CA THR A 141 19.55 -12.94 -11.97
C THR A 141 19.95 -12.70 -10.52
N TRP A 142 19.57 -13.62 -9.65
CA TRP A 142 19.93 -13.57 -8.23
C TRP A 142 21.45 -13.60 -8.00
N ASP A 143 22.16 -14.42 -8.80
CA ASP A 143 23.61 -14.55 -8.64
C ASP A 143 24.33 -13.29 -9.13
N GLU A 144 23.86 -12.68 -10.23
CA GLU A 144 24.35 -11.37 -10.68
C GLU A 144 24.07 -10.27 -9.65
N MET A 145 22.86 -10.25 -9.05
CA MET A 145 22.51 -9.28 -8.02
C MET A 145 23.36 -9.46 -6.75
N ALA A 146 23.62 -10.71 -6.34
CA ALA A 146 24.51 -10.99 -5.22
C ALA A 146 25.93 -10.48 -5.50
N ALA A 147 26.44 -10.68 -6.71
CA ALA A 147 27.77 -10.19 -7.11
C ALA A 147 27.82 -8.66 -7.15
N VAL A 148 26.77 -7.99 -7.64
CA VAL A 148 26.66 -6.52 -7.61
C VAL A 148 26.60 -6.01 -6.16
N ALA A 149 25.77 -6.64 -5.31
CA ALA A 149 25.70 -6.28 -3.90
C ALA A 149 27.04 -6.47 -3.16
N GLU A 150 27.78 -7.54 -3.47
CA GLU A 150 29.11 -7.77 -2.94
C GLU A 150 30.10 -6.67 -3.39
N ALA A 151 30.05 -6.29 -4.66
CA ALA A 151 30.87 -5.21 -5.17
C ALA A 151 30.53 -3.87 -4.48
N PHE A 152 29.25 -3.58 -4.28
CA PHE A 152 28.81 -2.38 -3.56
C PHE A 152 29.30 -2.34 -2.10
N VAL A 153 29.34 -3.48 -1.42
CA VAL A 153 29.81 -3.55 -0.02
C VAL A 153 31.35 -3.48 0.07
N THR A 154 32.07 -3.96 -0.95
CA THR A 154 33.54 -4.20 -0.82
C THR A 154 34.42 -3.25 -1.64
N GLN A 155 33.86 -2.53 -2.62
CA GLN A 155 34.65 -1.77 -3.59
C GLN A 155 34.45 -0.25 -3.53
N ASP A 156 33.92 0.26 -2.40
CA ASP A 156 33.77 1.72 -2.18
C ASP A 156 33.14 2.45 -3.39
N PRO A 157 31.87 2.12 -3.76
CA PRO A 157 31.24 2.61 -4.99
C PRO A 157 30.95 4.12 -4.97
N ASP A 158 30.84 4.73 -3.79
CA ASP A 158 30.62 6.17 -3.59
C ASP A 158 31.95 6.96 -3.46
N GLY A 159 33.08 6.25 -3.37
CA GLY A 159 34.45 6.84 -3.38
C GLY A 159 34.78 7.66 -2.14
N ASN A 160 34.08 7.41 -1.02
CA ASN A 160 34.30 8.16 0.23
C ASN A 160 35.47 7.64 1.08
N GLY A 161 35.99 6.45 0.78
CA GLY A 161 37.08 5.78 1.49
C GLY A 161 36.70 5.06 2.76
N GLU A 162 35.38 4.93 3.04
CA GLU A 162 34.83 4.26 4.21
C GLU A 162 34.13 2.94 3.79
N ALA A 163 34.15 1.95 4.66
CA ALA A 163 33.47 0.68 4.41
C ALA A 163 32.08 0.69 5.09
N ASP A 164 31.20 1.57 4.61
CA ASP A 164 29.91 1.86 5.24
C ASP A 164 28.68 1.70 4.31
N THR A 165 28.91 1.16 3.12
CA THR A 165 27.88 0.93 2.11
C THR A 165 27.09 -0.36 2.36
N ILE A 166 25.81 -0.33 2.03
CA ILE A 166 24.84 -1.43 2.13
C ILE A 166 24.54 -1.91 0.72
N GLY A 167 24.74 -3.20 0.44
CA GLY A 167 24.43 -3.80 -0.86
C GLY A 167 22.94 -3.76 -1.14
N ILE A 168 22.15 -4.46 -0.33
CA ILE A 168 20.69 -4.55 -0.44
C ILE A 168 20.06 -4.05 0.87
N LEU A 169 19.22 -3.05 0.81
CA LEU A 169 18.46 -2.57 1.96
C LEU A 169 17.28 -3.50 2.23
N GLY A 170 17.13 -3.94 3.47
CA GLY A 170 15.99 -4.71 3.94
C GLY A 170 14.96 -3.85 4.69
N PRO A 171 13.84 -4.47 5.09
CA PRO A 171 12.81 -3.80 5.88
C PRO A 171 13.33 -3.44 7.29
N SER A 172 12.75 -2.41 7.88
CA SER A 172 13.04 -2.04 9.27
C SER A 172 12.41 -3.03 10.26
N ASN A 173 12.83 -2.96 11.53
CA ASN A 173 12.25 -3.79 12.60
C ASN A 173 10.73 -3.62 12.75
N SER A 174 10.20 -2.42 12.55
CA SER A 174 8.76 -2.16 12.57
C SER A 174 8.02 -2.79 11.38
N ASP A 175 8.71 -3.01 10.26
CA ASP A 175 8.12 -3.45 9.00
C ASP A 175 8.45 -4.91 8.65
N HIS A 176 9.19 -5.64 9.49
CA HIS A 176 9.62 -7.00 9.19
C HIS A 176 8.45 -7.98 8.96
N MET A 177 7.30 -7.74 9.59
CA MET A 177 6.07 -8.52 9.37
C MET A 177 5.42 -8.18 8.01
N ASN A 178 5.74 -7.01 7.44
CA ASN A 178 5.29 -6.55 6.13
C ASN A 178 6.40 -6.69 5.06
N ALA A 179 7.45 -7.44 5.37
CA ALA A 179 8.55 -7.69 4.43
C ALA A 179 8.10 -8.43 3.16
N ILE A 180 6.90 -8.97 3.19
CA ILE A 180 6.27 -9.75 2.14
C ILE A 180 5.04 -8.98 1.68
N GLY A 181 5.02 -8.61 0.40
CA GLY A 181 3.97 -7.80 -0.21
C GLY A 181 4.51 -6.52 -0.85
N ALA A 182 3.64 -5.73 -1.44
CA ALA A 182 3.96 -4.51 -2.18
C ALA A 182 4.41 -3.36 -1.29
N ASN A 183 5.39 -3.59 -0.44
CA ASN A 183 5.91 -2.60 0.49
C ASN A 183 7.30 -2.14 0.06
N GLN A 184 7.55 -0.85 0.21
CA GLN A 184 8.89 -0.31 0.04
C GLN A 184 9.86 -0.99 1.02
N PHE A 185 11.04 -1.37 0.53
CA PHE A 185 12.10 -2.09 1.26
C PHE A 185 11.77 -3.57 1.59
N GLY A 186 10.63 -4.10 1.11
CA GLY A 186 10.29 -5.51 1.29
C GLY A 186 11.22 -6.45 0.52
N LEU A 187 11.31 -7.69 0.97
CA LEU A 187 12.05 -8.77 0.29
C LEU A 187 11.13 -9.65 -0.58
N ASP A 188 9.94 -9.16 -0.86
CA ASP A 188 8.94 -9.87 -1.67
C ASP A 188 9.47 -10.38 -3.01
N PRO A 189 10.23 -9.59 -3.80
CA PRO A 189 10.79 -10.07 -5.06
C PRO A 189 11.71 -11.29 -4.90
N LEU A 190 12.34 -11.43 -3.73
CA LEU A 190 13.16 -12.60 -3.40
C LEU A 190 12.32 -13.86 -3.24
N PHE A 191 11.18 -13.74 -2.56
CA PHE A 191 10.26 -14.85 -2.40
C PHE A 191 9.56 -15.19 -3.71
N SER A 192 9.04 -14.19 -4.41
CA SER A 192 8.25 -14.39 -5.62
C SER A 192 9.07 -15.01 -6.76
N SER A 193 10.38 -14.77 -6.84
CA SER A 193 11.27 -15.42 -7.82
C SER A 193 11.38 -16.94 -7.62
N PHE A 194 11.06 -17.45 -6.45
CA PHE A 194 10.91 -18.88 -6.15
C PHE A 194 9.45 -19.34 -6.22
N GLN A 195 8.54 -18.52 -6.73
CA GLN A 195 7.09 -18.75 -6.67
C GLN A 195 6.58 -18.99 -5.25
N SER A 196 7.27 -18.40 -4.27
CA SER A 196 6.94 -18.48 -2.87
C SER A 196 6.09 -17.28 -2.46
N TYR A 197 4.98 -17.54 -1.78
CA TYR A 197 4.02 -16.52 -1.36
C TYR A 197 3.71 -16.66 0.14
N PRO A 198 4.66 -16.37 1.01
CA PRO A 198 4.45 -16.45 2.45
C PRO A 198 3.28 -15.57 2.90
N GLN A 199 2.54 -16.03 3.94
CA GLN A 199 1.35 -15.40 4.51
C GLN A 199 0.08 -15.46 3.63
N TYR A 200 0.16 -16.00 2.41
CA TYR A 200 -0.99 -16.21 1.54
C TYR A 200 -1.51 -17.64 1.64
N TRP A 201 -2.78 -17.81 1.38
CA TRP A 201 -3.39 -19.10 1.12
C TRP A 201 -3.42 -19.31 -0.38
N LEU A 202 -2.80 -20.37 -0.82
CA LEU A 202 -2.65 -20.73 -2.22
C LEU A 202 -3.64 -21.85 -2.55
N GLN A 203 -4.28 -21.75 -3.70
CA GLN A 203 -5.13 -22.81 -4.22
C GLN A 203 -4.47 -23.35 -5.48
N ASP A 204 -4.22 -24.66 -5.50
CA ASP A 204 -3.69 -25.35 -6.65
C ASP A 204 -4.80 -25.73 -7.67
N GLU A 205 -4.43 -26.36 -8.78
CA GLU A 205 -5.32 -26.69 -9.89
C GLU A 205 -6.43 -27.67 -9.49
N ASP A 206 -6.23 -28.51 -8.49
CA ASP A 206 -7.22 -29.46 -7.99
C ASP A 206 -8.14 -28.88 -6.91
N GLY A 207 -7.93 -27.62 -6.53
CA GLY A 207 -8.73 -26.91 -5.55
C GLY A 207 -8.24 -27.08 -4.10
N THR A 208 -7.11 -27.78 -3.88
CA THR A 208 -6.50 -27.89 -2.55
C THR A 208 -5.95 -26.53 -2.11
N VAL A 209 -6.23 -26.13 -0.86
CA VAL A 209 -5.79 -24.86 -0.32
C VAL A 209 -4.69 -25.10 0.72
N GLU A 210 -3.54 -24.47 0.49
CA GLU A 210 -2.36 -24.60 1.34
C GLU A 210 -1.84 -23.23 1.79
N TYR A 211 -1.15 -23.22 2.93
CA TYR A 211 -0.59 -21.98 3.47
C TYR A 211 0.82 -21.75 2.93
N GLY A 212 1.02 -20.65 2.17
CA GLY A 212 2.25 -20.38 1.45
C GLY A 212 3.51 -20.30 2.32
N SER A 213 3.39 -19.91 3.60
CA SER A 213 4.56 -19.81 4.48
C SER A 213 5.23 -21.14 4.83
N ILE A 214 4.55 -22.28 4.60
CA ILE A 214 5.10 -23.61 4.92
C ILE A 214 5.43 -24.44 3.67
N GLN A 215 5.35 -23.83 2.50
CA GLN A 215 5.68 -24.50 1.23
C GLN A 215 7.21 -24.71 1.07
N PRO A 216 7.63 -25.75 0.32
CA PRO A 216 9.04 -25.99 0.01
C PRO A 216 9.73 -24.78 -0.62
N GLU A 217 9.06 -24.06 -1.53
CA GLU A 217 9.54 -22.87 -2.23
C GLU A 217 9.89 -21.74 -1.26
N THR A 218 9.10 -21.60 -0.18
CA THR A 218 9.39 -20.62 0.88
C THR A 218 10.66 -20.95 1.63
N ARG A 219 10.93 -22.23 1.86
CA ARG A 219 12.18 -22.68 2.48
C ARG A 219 13.38 -22.36 1.57
N GLU A 220 13.28 -22.62 0.27
CA GLU A 220 14.36 -22.34 -0.68
C GLU A 220 14.66 -20.85 -0.76
N ALA A 221 13.62 -20.01 -0.83
CA ALA A 221 13.76 -18.55 -0.78
C ALA A 221 14.45 -18.09 0.51
N LEU A 222 14.03 -18.60 1.67
CA LEU A 222 14.65 -18.28 2.96
C LEU A 222 16.11 -18.73 3.05
N GLU A 223 16.48 -19.87 2.47
CA GLU A 223 17.87 -20.34 2.41
C GLU A 223 18.74 -19.38 1.60
N LYS A 224 18.23 -18.85 0.46
CA LYS A 224 18.93 -17.86 -0.34
C LYS A 224 19.08 -16.53 0.40
N ILE A 225 17.99 -16.02 1.00
CA ILE A 225 18.00 -14.78 1.80
C ILE A 225 18.96 -14.92 2.98
N SER A 226 18.95 -16.05 3.68
CA SER A 226 19.87 -16.32 4.79
C SER A 226 21.33 -16.27 4.38
N LYS A 227 21.68 -16.78 3.20
CA LYS A 227 23.04 -16.69 2.64
C LYS A 227 23.43 -15.24 2.35
N LEU A 228 22.54 -14.46 1.71
CA LEU A 228 22.79 -13.04 1.44
C LEU A 228 23.00 -12.26 2.74
N TYR A 229 22.15 -12.50 3.75
CA TYR A 229 22.26 -11.85 5.06
C TYR A 229 23.56 -12.24 5.80
N THR A 230 23.89 -13.54 5.85
CA THR A 230 25.10 -14.05 6.51
C THR A 230 26.37 -13.48 5.87
N ASN A 231 26.36 -13.29 4.55
CA ASN A 231 27.44 -12.67 3.82
C ASN A 231 27.41 -11.13 3.88
N LYS A 232 26.51 -10.54 4.65
CA LYS A 232 26.33 -9.08 4.81
C LYS A 232 26.00 -8.33 3.51
N LEU A 233 25.41 -9.00 2.56
CA LEU A 233 24.96 -8.40 1.29
C LEU A 233 23.58 -7.75 1.44
N ILE A 234 22.75 -8.24 2.39
CA ILE A 234 21.58 -7.54 2.89
C ILE A 234 21.95 -6.79 4.17
N ASP A 235 21.33 -5.63 4.39
CA ASP A 235 21.53 -4.79 5.58
C ASP A 235 21.61 -5.62 6.87
N PRO A 236 22.78 -5.73 7.51
CA PRO A 236 22.92 -6.55 8.72
C PRO A 236 22.14 -6.00 9.90
N GLU A 237 21.75 -4.72 9.86
CA GLU A 237 20.99 -4.06 10.92
C GLU A 237 19.46 -4.03 10.68
N MET A 238 18.97 -4.61 9.58
CA MET A 238 17.55 -4.56 9.22
C MET A 238 16.61 -5.03 10.35
N LEU A 239 17.04 -6.00 11.17
CA LEU A 239 16.23 -6.54 12.28
C LEU A 239 16.20 -5.65 13.53
N VAL A 240 17.07 -4.66 13.62
CA VAL A 240 17.16 -3.72 14.76
C VAL A 240 16.95 -2.27 14.37
N ARG A 241 17.06 -1.96 13.09
CA ARG A 241 16.85 -0.63 12.54
C ARG A 241 15.36 -0.22 12.68
N SER A 242 15.12 0.99 13.15
CA SER A 242 13.75 1.52 13.33
C SER A 242 13.18 2.14 12.05
N ASP A 243 14.03 2.63 11.14
CA ASP A 243 13.61 3.28 9.89
C ASP A 243 14.60 2.94 8.76
N SER A 244 14.11 2.28 7.71
CA SER A 244 14.91 1.93 6.52
C SER A 244 15.23 3.15 5.64
N LYS A 245 14.53 4.27 5.80
CA LYS A 245 14.80 5.50 5.01
C LYS A 245 16.10 6.19 5.41
N GLU A 246 16.51 6.06 6.67
CA GLU A 246 17.71 6.74 7.16
C GLU A 246 18.99 6.37 6.35
N PRO A 247 19.38 5.10 6.18
CA PRO A 247 20.55 4.75 5.38
C PRO A 247 20.36 5.05 3.89
N LEU A 248 19.12 5.00 3.38
CA LEU A 248 18.83 5.37 2.00
C LEU A 248 19.11 6.86 1.75
N LEU A 249 18.56 7.74 2.59
CA LEU A 249 18.71 9.19 2.45
C LEU A 249 20.13 9.68 2.81
N SER A 250 20.87 8.91 3.60
CA SER A 250 22.30 9.19 3.86
C SER A 250 23.25 8.72 2.76
N GLY A 251 22.70 8.18 1.64
CA GLY A 251 23.47 7.82 0.46
C GLY A 251 24.20 6.48 0.53
N LYS A 252 23.97 5.67 1.57
CA LYS A 252 24.74 4.45 1.85
C LYS A 252 24.21 3.17 1.19
N VAL A 253 23.10 3.23 0.48
CA VAL A 253 22.38 2.07 -0.05
C VAL A 253 22.57 1.94 -1.55
N GLY A 254 22.89 0.74 -2.03
CA GLY A 254 23.05 0.44 -3.44
C GLY A 254 21.80 -0.09 -4.12
N ILE A 255 21.07 -0.98 -3.45
CA ILE A 255 19.87 -1.65 -3.98
C ILE A 255 18.76 -1.66 -2.93
N PHE A 256 17.54 -1.43 -3.34
CA PHE A 256 16.33 -1.75 -2.57
C PHE A 256 15.18 -2.17 -3.50
N PHE A 257 14.16 -2.80 -2.95
CA PHE A 257 12.94 -3.13 -3.66
C PHE A 257 11.78 -2.24 -3.22
N GLY A 258 10.93 -1.88 -4.16
CA GLY A 258 9.77 -1.07 -3.86
C GLY A 258 8.91 -0.81 -5.09
N PRO A 259 7.63 -0.43 -4.88
CA PRO A 259 6.73 -0.10 -5.97
C PRO A 259 7.17 1.19 -6.70
N TRP A 260 6.55 1.46 -7.84
CA TRP A 260 6.82 2.63 -8.69
C TRP A 260 6.88 3.98 -7.93
N TRP A 261 6.05 4.14 -6.90
CA TRP A 261 6.02 5.36 -6.09
C TRP A 261 7.25 5.54 -5.19
N SER A 262 8.09 4.52 -5.06
CA SER A 262 9.38 4.63 -4.36
C SER A 262 10.31 5.68 -4.98
N GLY A 263 10.08 6.03 -6.26
CA GLY A 263 10.75 7.15 -6.92
C GLY A 263 10.58 8.48 -6.18
N TYR A 264 9.44 8.71 -5.53
CA TYR A 264 9.25 9.92 -4.71
C TYR A 264 10.17 9.97 -3.50
N THR A 265 10.52 8.82 -2.92
CA THR A 265 11.44 8.76 -1.77
C THR A 265 12.87 9.15 -2.16
N VAL A 266 13.29 8.80 -3.38
CA VAL A 266 14.67 9.06 -3.85
C VAL A 266 14.78 10.27 -4.81
N SER A 267 13.65 10.92 -5.12
CA SER A 267 13.62 12.00 -6.11
C SER A 267 14.48 13.20 -5.73
N ASP A 268 14.49 13.59 -4.46
CA ASP A 268 15.22 14.77 -4.01
C ASP A 268 16.74 14.59 -4.17
N THR A 269 17.28 13.42 -3.79
CA THR A 269 18.71 13.10 -3.96
C THR A 269 19.09 12.96 -5.43
N THR A 270 18.20 12.39 -6.27
CA THR A 270 18.42 12.28 -7.70
C THR A 270 18.39 13.65 -8.39
N LEU A 271 17.42 14.51 -8.03
CA LEU A 271 17.31 15.87 -8.59
C LEU A 271 18.46 16.78 -8.13
N ALA A 272 19.00 16.56 -6.93
CA ALA A 272 20.19 17.27 -6.46
C ALA A 272 21.50 16.83 -7.17
N GLY A 273 21.46 15.73 -7.94
CA GLY A 273 22.64 15.14 -8.56
C GLY A 273 23.56 14.39 -7.58
N GLU A 274 23.05 14.06 -6.41
CA GLU A 274 23.78 13.34 -5.36
C GLU A 274 23.74 11.82 -5.57
N ALA A 275 22.72 11.32 -6.30
CA ALA A 275 22.52 9.90 -6.59
C ALA A 275 21.73 9.72 -7.91
N ASP A 276 22.11 8.75 -8.74
CA ASP A 276 21.33 8.32 -9.92
C ASP A 276 20.58 7.03 -9.62
N TRP A 277 19.38 7.16 -9.06
CA TRP A 277 18.49 6.03 -8.80
C TRP A 277 17.70 5.67 -10.03
N ARG A 278 17.72 4.38 -10.41
CA ARG A 278 16.90 3.85 -11.51
C ARG A 278 16.15 2.61 -11.10
N ALA A 279 14.93 2.48 -11.64
CA ALA A 279 14.10 1.30 -11.46
C ALA A 279 14.31 0.32 -12.62
N TYR A 280 14.46 -0.95 -12.29
CA TYR A 280 14.60 -2.04 -13.24
C TYR A 280 13.68 -3.21 -12.86
N PHE A 281 13.44 -4.12 -13.82
CA PHE A 281 12.77 -5.36 -13.50
C PHE A 281 13.57 -6.13 -12.44
N THR A 282 12.83 -6.69 -11.49
CA THR A 282 13.45 -7.51 -10.45
C THR A 282 14.11 -8.75 -11.05
N PRO A 283 15.09 -9.36 -10.36
CA PRO A 283 15.70 -10.61 -10.79
C PRO A 283 14.67 -11.67 -11.11
N LEU A 284 14.86 -12.35 -12.23
CA LEU A 284 13.94 -13.37 -12.73
C LEU A 284 14.14 -14.70 -12.00
N SER A 285 13.10 -15.51 -11.98
CA SER A 285 13.20 -16.91 -11.59
C SER A 285 14.05 -17.71 -12.58
N GLU A 286 14.39 -18.97 -12.25
CA GLU A 286 15.21 -19.85 -13.11
C GLU A 286 14.61 -20.08 -14.49
N ASP A 287 13.28 -20.03 -14.63
CA ASP A 287 12.58 -20.15 -15.90
C ASP A 287 12.54 -18.85 -16.73
N GLY A 288 13.13 -17.78 -16.23
CA GLY A 288 13.20 -16.49 -16.89
C GLY A 288 11.95 -15.63 -16.75
N ASN A 289 10.97 -16.04 -15.93
CA ASN A 289 9.76 -15.31 -15.67
C ASN A 289 9.85 -14.52 -14.36
N TYR A 290 9.08 -13.45 -14.25
CA TYR A 290 8.87 -12.73 -13.01
C TYR A 290 7.46 -13.04 -12.49
N TYR A 291 7.38 -13.57 -11.30
CA TYR A 291 6.15 -13.90 -10.59
C TYR A 291 5.86 -12.83 -9.55
N ALA A 292 5.03 -11.87 -9.91
CA ALA A 292 4.68 -10.79 -8.99
C ALA A 292 3.66 -11.25 -7.95
N HIS A 293 3.81 -10.76 -6.73
CA HIS A 293 2.71 -10.73 -5.79
C HIS A 293 1.61 -9.80 -6.30
N MET A 294 0.41 -10.33 -6.40
CA MET A 294 -0.76 -9.51 -6.73
C MET A 294 -1.43 -9.04 -5.43
N PRO A 295 -1.67 -7.75 -5.27
CA PRO A 295 -2.42 -7.27 -4.12
C PRO A 295 -3.85 -7.79 -4.15
N ASN A 296 -4.50 -7.88 -2.99
CA ASN A 296 -5.92 -8.17 -2.94
C ASN A 296 -6.68 -7.16 -3.84
N PRO A 297 -7.76 -7.59 -4.52
CA PRO A 297 -8.54 -6.72 -5.42
C PRO A 297 -9.01 -5.42 -4.77
N THR A 298 -9.21 -5.44 -3.45
CA THR A 298 -9.48 -4.25 -2.64
C THR A 298 -8.89 -4.40 -1.24
N SER A 299 -8.38 -3.31 -0.69
CA SER A 299 -7.85 -3.24 0.68
C SER A 299 -8.82 -2.59 1.65
N LYS A 300 -9.80 -1.84 1.14
CA LYS A 300 -10.76 -1.06 1.94
C LYS A 300 -12.18 -1.22 1.42
N TYR A 301 -13.12 -1.23 2.35
CA TYR A 301 -14.52 -1.48 2.13
C TYR A 301 -15.34 -0.39 2.81
N VAL A 302 -16.03 0.43 2.04
CA VAL A 302 -17.00 1.38 2.61
C VAL A 302 -18.34 0.67 2.73
N VAL A 303 -18.84 0.55 3.95
CA VAL A 303 -20.04 -0.20 4.29
C VAL A 303 -21.03 0.65 5.07
N ALA A 304 -22.31 0.28 4.99
CA ALA A 304 -23.38 0.89 5.78
C ALA A 304 -23.93 -0.11 6.81
N SER A 305 -24.03 0.33 8.08
CA SER A 305 -24.65 -0.49 9.12
C SER A 305 -26.14 -0.69 8.84
N LYS A 306 -26.73 -1.75 9.39
CA LYS A 306 -28.20 -1.98 9.28
C LYS A 306 -29.05 -0.85 9.87
N SER A 307 -28.48 -0.07 10.80
CA SER A 307 -29.16 1.10 11.36
C SER A 307 -29.06 2.36 10.51
N CYS A 308 -28.19 2.37 9.50
CA CYS A 308 -28.02 3.51 8.60
C CYS A 308 -29.29 3.75 7.79
N LYS A 309 -29.82 4.98 7.89
CA LYS A 309 -31.04 5.39 7.20
C LYS A 309 -30.78 6.01 5.83
N ASN A 310 -29.55 6.46 5.59
CA ASN A 310 -29.16 7.18 4.37
C ASN A 310 -27.87 6.59 3.75
N PRO A 311 -27.88 5.31 3.33
CA PRO A 311 -26.70 4.67 2.73
C PRO A 311 -26.22 5.36 1.44
N GLU A 312 -27.15 6.04 0.73
CA GLU A 312 -26.82 6.82 -0.46
C GLU A 312 -25.82 7.96 -0.20
N ALA A 313 -25.67 8.39 1.05
CA ALA A 313 -24.68 9.39 1.41
C ALA A 313 -23.23 8.92 1.11
N ALA A 314 -22.94 7.64 1.31
CA ALA A 314 -21.64 7.06 0.96
C ALA A 314 -21.37 7.20 -0.54
N PHE A 315 -22.33 6.84 -1.39
CA PHE A 315 -22.20 6.96 -2.85
C PHE A 315 -22.04 8.41 -3.31
N LYS A 316 -22.80 9.33 -2.73
CA LYS A 316 -22.70 10.77 -3.05
C LYS A 316 -21.31 11.32 -2.72
N ILE A 317 -20.75 10.93 -1.57
CA ILE A 317 -19.40 11.33 -1.15
C ILE A 317 -18.36 10.73 -2.11
N VAL A 318 -18.42 9.42 -2.39
CA VAL A 318 -17.47 8.76 -3.31
C VAL A 318 -17.50 9.38 -4.70
N ASN A 319 -18.70 9.59 -5.26
CA ASN A 319 -18.86 10.22 -6.56
C ASN A 319 -18.26 11.64 -6.59
N TYR A 320 -18.47 12.40 -5.51
CA TYR A 320 -17.94 13.75 -5.39
C TYR A 320 -16.41 13.75 -5.39
N LEU A 321 -15.78 12.83 -4.66
CA LEU A 321 -14.33 12.67 -4.62
C LEU A 321 -13.77 12.26 -5.98
N ILE A 322 -14.34 11.23 -6.62
CA ILE A 322 -13.93 10.77 -7.96
C ILE A 322 -14.04 11.92 -8.98
N LYS A 323 -15.15 12.65 -8.96
CA LYS A 323 -15.35 13.78 -9.88
C LYS A 323 -14.29 14.87 -9.70
N ASN A 324 -13.97 15.22 -8.46
CA ASN A 324 -12.97 16.26 -8.19
C ASN A 324 -11.57 15.80 -8.59
N GLU A 325 -11.19 14.55 -8.29
CA GLU A 325 -9.91 14.01 -8.70
C GLU A 325 -9.75 13.99 -10.21
N GLN A 326 -10.77 13.55 -10.95
CA GLN A 326 -10.78 13.60 -12.42
C GLN A 326 -10.65 15.04 -12.94
N GLN A 327 -11.34 15.99 -12.31
CA GLN A 327 -11.26 17.39 -12.70
C GLN A 327 -9.86 17.97 -12.47
N TRP A 328 -9.22 17.65 -11.36
CA TRP A 328 -7.86 18.10 -11.08
C TRP A 328 -6.85 17.58 -12.12
N VAL A 329 -7.00 16.34 -12.57
CA VAL A 329 -6.16 15.79 -13.65
C VAL A 329 -6.38 16.56 -14.95
N VAL A 330 -7.63 16.88 -15.31
CA VAL A 330 -7.97 17.68 -16.49
C VAL A 330 -7.41 19.10 -16.40
N ASP A 331 -7.49 19.71 -15.22
CA ASP A 331 -7.01 21.06 -14.97
C ASP A 331 -5.47 21.13 -14.83
N GLY A 332 -4.79 19.98 -14.85
CA GLY A 332 -3.33 19.89 -14.71
C GLY A 332 -2.83 20.27 -13.31
N ILE A 333 -3.68 20.11 -12.29
CA ILE A 333 -3.32 20.38 -10.89
C ILE A 333 -2.23 19.41 -10.45
N THR A 334 -1.11 19.96 -10.02
CA THR A 334 0.03 19.16 -9.54
C THR A 334 -0.21 18.59 -8.15
N SER A 335 0.54 17.55 -7.78
CA SER A 335 0.51 16.98 -6.41
C SER A 335 0.84 18.02 -5.34
N THR A 336 1.72 18.98 -5.64
CA THR A 336 2.06 20.09 -4.75
C THR A 336 0.86 21.01 -4.54
N GLU A 337 0.13 21.35 -5.61
CA GLU A 337 -1.07 22.18 -5.53
C GLU A 337 -2.22 21.46 -4.82
N MET A 338 -2.38 20.13 -5.05
CA MET A 338 -3.35 19.32 -4.32
C MET A 338 -3.08 19.30 -2.80
N GLY A 339 -1.82 19.44 -2.39
CA GLY A 339 -1.42 19.59 -1.01
C GLY A 339 -1.69 20.97 -0.40
N THR A 340 -2.24 21.93 -1.15
CA THR A 340 -2.59 23.27 -0.62
C THR A 340 -3.87 23.23 0.22
N ALA A 341 -4.10 24.32 1.00
CA ALA A 341 -5.26 24.44 1.87
C ALA A 341 -6.61 24.30 1.13
N ASP A 342 -6.66 24.57 -0.17
CA ASP A 342 -7.89 24.52 -0.96
C ASP A 342 -8.24 23.07 -1.41
N PHE A 343 -7.23 22.27 -1.75
CA PHE A 343 -7.41 20.90 -2.26
C PHE A 343 -7.13 19.80 -1.21
N TYR A 344 -6.27 20.09 -0.25
CA TYR A 344 -5.84 19.14 0.78
C TYR A 344 -6.99 18.37 1.47
N PRO A 345 -8.13 18.99 1.83
CA PRO A 345 -9.22 18.27 2.45
C PRO A 345 -9.86 17.20 1.56
N LEU A 346 -9.78 17.37 0.22
CA LEU A 346 -10.33 16.40 -0.74
C LEU A 346 -9.27 15.38 -1.16
N TYR A 347 -8.05 15.80 -1.29
CA TYR A 347 -6.91 14.94 -1.67
C TYR A 347 -6.56 13.92 -0.58
N ASN A 348 -6.49 14.38 0.67
CA ASN A 348 -6.32 13.49 1.84
C ASN A 348 -7.65 12.98 2.40
N GLY A 349 -8.75 13.36 1.81
CA GLY A 349 -10.08 12.88 2.14
C GLY A 349 -10.30 11.45 1.69
N CYS A 350 -9.37 10.58 2.05
CA CYS A 350 -9.70 9.18 2.17
C CYS A 350 -10.96 9.14 3.04
N LEU A 351 -12.04 8.70 2.46
CA LEU A 351 -13.39 8.65 2.94
C LEU A 351 -13.52 8.22 4.39
N LEU A 352 -13.13 8.88 5.36
CA LEU A 352 -13.14 8.53 6.79
C LEU A 352 -11.74 8.32 7.39
N TYR A 353 -10.65 8.58 6.64
CA TYR A 353 -9.34 8.70 7.23
C TYR A 353 -9.02 10.17 7.46
N THR A 354 -9.07 10.61 8.68
CA THR A 354 -8.31 11.78 9.11
C THR A 354 -6.91 11.28 9.44
N SER A 355 -5.97 11.31 8.48
CA SER A 355 -4.58 11.32 8.84
C SER A 355 -4.33 12.62 9.56
N ASP A 356 -3.89 12.55 10.81
CA ASP A 356 -3.31 13.69 11.50
C ASP A 356 -2.02 14.05 10.77
N ALA A 357 -2.02 15.15 10.03
CA ALA A 357 -0.83 15.85 9.62
C ALA A 357 -0.36 16.77 10.75
#